data_ea4296fdb5f50329b1d5421d038ee7f9
#
_entry.id   ea4296fdb5f50329b1d5421d038ee7f9
#
_cell.length_a   1.000
_cell.length_b   1.000
_cell.length_c   1.000
_cell.angle_alpha   90.00
_cell.angle_beta   90.00
_cell.angle_gamma   90.00
#
_symmetry.space_group_name_H-M   'P 1'
#
loop_
_entity.id
_entity.type
_entity.pdbx_description
1 polymer ?
#
loop_
_entity_poly.entity_id
_entity_poly.type
_entity_poly.pdbx_seq_one_letter_code
_entity_poly.pdbx_strand_id
1 'polypeptide(L)'
;MSPLFPAAQSAPETMQDALMFDPLDTPAPDGPSADVPASPRERLDARGRREFNKLHKRLRRQVGHAIIDYGMIHDGDRVMVCLSGGKDSYTLLEILRNLQRNAPVAFSLVAVNLDQKQPGFPKQVLPEYLEGLGVEYHILERDTYSVVKEKTPEGKTTCALCSRLRRGSLYGFAEEIGATKVALGHHREDILETLFLNMFFGGSLKAMPPKLLSDDGRNIVIRPLAYSREADIAEFARLMDFPIIPCNLCGSQPNLQRQVVKEMLAEWEARQPGRLESLFKAVTNVAPSQLADRELFDFAGLEAKQAQRQADRIDIHQQL
;
A
#
# COMPACT_ATOMS: atom_id res chain seq x y z
N MET A 1 -25.53 -22.61 9.14
CA MET A 1 -24.87 -21.46 8.49
C MET A 1 -23.46 -21.37 9.05
N SER A 2 -22.47 -21.74 8.24
CA SER A 2 -21.06 -21.74 8.66
C SER A 2 -20.58 -20.30 8.90
N PRO A 3 -19.67 -20.08 9.88
CA PRO A 3 -19.12 -18.75 10.12
C PRO A 3 -18.33 -18.29 8.90
N LEU A 4 -18.58 -17.08 8.44
CA LEU A 4 -18.06 -16.46 7.22
C LEU A 4 -16.56 -16.13 7.27
N PHE A 5 -15.88 -16.34 8.41
CA PHE A 5 -14.44 -16.12 8.52
C PHE A 5 -13.79 -17.20 9.38
N PRO A 6 -12.83 -17.95 8.87
CA PRO A 6 -11.95 -18.72 9.73
C PRO A 6 -11.15 -17.74 10.62
N ALA A 7 -10.98 -18.10 11.88
CA ALA A 7 -10.15 -17.36 12.82
C ALA A 7 -8.75 -17.12 12.20
N ALA A 8 -8.26 -15.89 12.26
CA ALA A 8 -6.93 -15.56 11.84
C ALA A 8 -5.93 -16.46 12.57
N GLN A 9 -5.18 -17.27 11.83
CA GLN A 9 -4.06 -18.02 12.38
C GLN A 9 -3.04 -17.02 12.90
N SER A 10 -2.60 -17.16 14.12
CA SER A 10 -1.55 -16.33 14.72
C SER A 10 -0.30 -16.37 13.83
N ALA A 11 0.23 -15.20 13.49
CA ALA A 11 1.51 -15.10 12.79
C ALA A 11 2.60 -15.80 13.62
N PRO A 12 3.56 -16.47 12.97
CA PRO A 12 4.64 -17.13 13.70
C PRO A 12 5.46 -16.09 14.50
N GLU A 13 5.72 -16.37 15.78
CA GLU A 13 6.47 -15.51 16.71
C GLU A 13 7.80 -14.99 16.13
N THR A 14 8.44 -15.79 15.28
CA THR A 14 9.70 -15.45 14.58
C THR A 14 9.63 -14.23 13.66
N MET A 15 8.47 -13.86 13.12
CA MET A 15 8.33 -12.70 12.23
C MET A 15 8.16 -11.39 13.04
N GLN A 16 7.56 -11.44 14.22
CA GLN A 16 7.50 -10.31 15.14
C GLN A 16 8.88 -9.97 15.71
N ASP A 17 9.68 -10.98 16.05
CA ASP A 17 11.04 -10.79 16.57
C ASP A 17 11.98 -10.18 15.53
N ALA A 18 11.87 -10.57 14.26
CA ALA A 18 12.67 -9.99 13.17
C ALA A 18 12.37 -8.50 12.89
N LEU A 19 11.16 -8.02 13.22
CA LEU A 19 10.82 -6.60 13.11
C LEU A 19 11.43 -5.74 14.23
N MET A 20 11.81 -6.36 15.35
CA MET A 20 12.48 -5.69 16.49
C MET A 20 13.99 -5.56 16.24
N PHE A 21 14.58 -6.41 15.42
CA PHE A 21 16.01 -6.34 15.09
C PHE A 21 16.30 -5.14 14.18
N ASP A 22 17.20 -4.26 14.62
CA ASP A 22 17.64 -3.09 13.85
C ASP A 22 19.00 -3.37 13.20
N PRO A 23 19.05 -3.72 11.89
CA PRO A 23 20.33 -3.98 11.22
C PRO A 23 21.18 -2.71 11.04
N LEU A 24 20.64 -1.51 11.38
CA LEU A 24 21.43 -0.27 11.42
C LEU A 24 22.35 -0.21 12.65
N ASP A 25 22.14 -1.07 13.66
CA ASP A 25 23.03 -1.22 14.82
C ASP A 25 24.20 -2.19 14.53
N THR A 26 24.19 -2.92 13.42
CA THR A 26 25.36 -3.68 12.97
C THR A 26 26.35 -2.74 12.29
N PRO A 27 27.63 -2.72 12.72
CA PRO A 27 28.66 -1.98 12.02
C PRO A 27 28.76 -2.48 10.58
N ALA A 28 28.85 -1.54 9.63
CA ALA A 28 29.10 -1.88 8.22
C ALA A 28 30.37 -2.72 8.13
N PRO A 29 30.43 -3.73 7.24
CA PRO A 29 31.65 -4.45 6.96
C PRO A 29 32.73 -3.45 6.53
N ASP A 30 33.94 -3.64 7.04
CA ASP A 30 35.09 -2.74 6.91
C ASP A 30 35.41 -2.37 5.45
N GLY A 31 35.57 -1.07 5.23
CA GLY A 31 36.34 -0.46 4.16
C GLY A 31 35.55 0.00 2.94
N PRO A 32 35.55 1.34 2.64
CA PRO A 32 35.03 1.82 1.37
C PRO A 32 35.98 1.43 0.23
N SER A 33 35.48 0.68 -0.75
CA SER A 33 36.12 0.66 -2.06
C SER A 33 35.96 2.05 -2.70
N ALA A 34 37.02 2.64 -3.21
CA ALA A 34 37.16 4.05 -3.57
C ALA A 34 36.26 4.56 -4.72
N ASP A 35 35.37 3.73 -5.30
CA ASP A 35 34.57 4.08 -6.48
C ASP A 35 33.03 3.95 -6.31
N VAL A 36 32.53 3.68 -5.10
CA VAL A 36 31.08 3.65 -4.88
C VAL A 36 30.61 5.02 -4.37
N PRO A 37 29.69 5.70 -5.05
CA PRO A 37 29.17 6.98 -4.57
C PRO A 37 28.52 6.82 -3.20
N ALA A 38 28.85 7.76 -2.28
CA ALA A 38 28.32 7.75 -0.92
C ALA A 38 26.80 7.57 -0.91
N SER A 39 26.31 6.66 -0.08
CA SER A 39 24.87 6.42 0.08
C SER A 39 24.14 7.71 0.49
N PRO A 40 22.84 7.87 0.20
CA PRO A 40 22.08 9.06 0.62
C PRO A 40 22.25 9.36 2.12
N ARG A 41 22.29 8.32 2.96
CA ARG A 41 22.51 8.43 4.41
C ARG A 41 23.89 9.01 4.75
N GLU A 42 24.94 8.64 4.02
CA GLU A 42 26.32 9.10 4.26
C GLU A 42 26.50 10.56 3.90
N ARG A 43 25.73 11.08 2.96
CA ARG A 43 25.71 12.50 2.55
C ARG A 43 25.06 13.43 3.56
N LEU A 44 24.29 12.89 4.52
CA LEU A 44 23.59 13.65 5.55
C LEU A 44 24.56 14.05 6.69
N ASP A 45 24.30 15.20 7.32
CA ASP A 45 24.94 15.58 8.57
C ASP A 45 24.49 14.69 9.75
N ALA A 46 25.06 14.87 10.93
CA ALA A 46 24.75 14.07 12.10
C ALA A 46 23.27 14.14 12.51
N ARG A 47 22.62 15.31 12.34
CA ARG A 47 21.19 15.49 12.63
C ARG A 47 20.35 14.77 11.59
N GLY A 48 20.64 14.98 10.31
CA GLY A 48 19.94 14.31 9.21
C GLY A 48 20.05 12.79 9.29
N ARG A 49 21.22 12.24 9.63
CA ARG A 49 21.39 10.79 9.84
C ARG A 49 20.52 10.23 10.97
N ARG A 50 20.39 10.96 12.10
CA ARG A 50 19.49 10.54 13.20
C ARG A 50 18.03 10.55 12.75
N GLU A 51 17.62 11.57 12.03
CA GLU A 51 16.26 11.70 11.51
C GLU A 51 15.95 10.62 10.49
N PHE A 52 16.86 10.39 9.55
CA PHE A 52 16.78 9.29 8.59
C PHE A 52 16.62 7.93 9.29
N ASN A 53 17.50 7.59 10.23
CA ASN A 53 17.43 6.31 10.93
C ASN A 53 16.11 6.12 11.68
N LYS A 54 15.63 7.16 12.38
CA LYS A 54 14.35 7.14 13.10
C LYS A 54 13.17 6.91 12.14
N LEU A 55 13.18 7.59 11.02
CA LEU A 55 12.12 7.52 10.02
C LEU A 55 12.13 6.19 9.27
N HIS A 56 13.30 5.74 8.84
CA HIS A 56 13.48 4.44 8.19
C HIS A 56 13.03 3.29 9.09
N LYS A 57 13.42 3.30 10.37
CA LYS A 57 12.97 2.31 11.37
C LYS A 57 11.46 2.30 11.53
N ARG A 58 10.82 3.50 11.57
CA ARG A 58 9.36 3.62 11.67
C ARG A 58 8.67 3.05 10.45
N LEU A 59 9.08 3.45 9.22
CA LEU A 59 8.50 2.95 7.98
C LEU A 59 8.65 1.44 7.85
N ARG A 60 9.84 0.91 8.10
CA ARG A 60 10.11 -0.53 8.10
C ARG A 60 9.17 -1.29 9.03
N ARG A 61 8.99 -0.79 10.28
CA ARG A 61 8.09 -1.40 11.25
C ARG A 61 6.64 -1.37 10.78
N GLN A 62 6.16 -0.23 10.25
CA GLN A 62 4.79 -0.10 9.76
C GLN A 62 4.52 -1.02 8.56
N VAL A 63 5.44 -1.09 7.62
CA VAL A 63 5.37 -2.00 6.47
C VAL A 63 5.39 -3.46 6.92
N GLY A 64 6.30 -3.81 7.83
CA GLY A 64 6.38 -5.15 8.38
C GLY A 64 5.08 -5.57 9.09
N HIS A 65 4.50 -4.70 9.93
CA HIS A 65 3.20 -4.96 10.58
C HIS A 65 2.08 -5.17 9.54
N ALA A 66 2.00 -4.32 8.51
CA ALA A 66 1.00 -4.49 7.46
C ALA A 66 1.17 -5.83 6.72
N ILE A 67 2.42 -6.23 6.43
CA ILE A 67 2.70 -7.52 5.79
C ILE A 67 2.22 -8.68 6.66
N ILE A 68 2.46 -8.63 7.97
CA ILE A 68 2.05 -9.68 8.91
C ILE A 68 0.54 -9.70 9.08
N ASP A 69 -0.05 -8.57 9.43
CA ASP A 69 -1.48 -8.48 9.76
C ASP A 69 -2.40 -8.92 8.61
N TYR A 70 -1.96 -8.68 7.37
CA TYR A 70 -2.73 -9.05 6.18
C TYR A 70 -2.14 -10.26 5.42
N GLY A 71 -1.11 -10.92 5.93
CA GLY A 71 -0.47 -12.06 5.28
C GLY A 71 -0.06 -11.73 3.84
N MET A 72 0.66 -10.59 3.62
CA MET A 72 0.91 -10.09 2.28
C MET A 72 2.03 -10.84 1.55
N ILE A 73 3.08 -11.22 2.26
CA ILE A 73 4.29 -11.87 1.71
C ILE A 73 4.59 -13.13 2.51
N HIS A 74 4.88 -14.21 1.81
CA HIS A 74 5.24 -15.51 2.37
C HIS A 74 6.56 -16.00 1.80
N ASP A 75 7.08 -17.06 2.39
CA ASP A 75 8.30 -17.70 1.91
C ASP A 75 8.15 -18.18 0.45
N GLY A 76 9.16 -17.92 -0.37
CA GLY A 76 9.15 -18.25 -1.80
C GLY A 76 8.41 -17.27 -2.70
N ASP A 77 7.77 -16.21 -2.17
CA ASP A 77 7.03 -15.23 -3.00
C ASP A 77 7.96 -14.47 -3.96
N ARG A 78 7.46 -14.23 -5.17
CA ARG A 78 8.04 -13.30 -6.15
C ARG A 78 7.17 -12.06 -6.21
N VAL A 79 7.65 -10.96 -5.64
CA VAL A 79 6.90 -9.72 -5.47
C VAL A 79 7.25 -8.72 -6.57
N MET A 80 6.29 -8.42 -7.44
CA MET A 80 6.40 -7.37 -8.45
C MET A 80 6.06 -6.01 -7.82
N VAL A 81 7.04 -5.13 -7.71
CA VAL A 81 6.87 -3.75 -7.22
C VAL A 81 6.59 -2.83 -8.39
N CYS A 82 5.39 -2.25 -8.42
CA CYS A 82 5.00 -1.30 -9.47
C CYS A 82 5.59 0.09 -9.19
N LEU A 83 6.53 0.52 -10.01
CA LEU A 83 7.18 1.83 -9.92
C LEU A 83 6.50 2.83 -10.83
N SER A 84 5.92 3.88 -10.25
CA SER A 84 5.36 5.01 -11.00
C SER A 84 6.36 6.15 -11.22
N GLY A 85 7.52 6.10 -10.56
CA GLY A 85 8.45 7.23 -10.46
C GLY A 85 8.07 8.25 -9.38
N GLY A 86 6.99 8.02 -8.62
CA GLY A 86 6.58 8.86 -7.50
C GLY A 86 7.21 8.42 -6.17
N LYS A 87 7.25 9.34 -5.18
CA LYS A 87 7.83 9.16 -3.85
C LYS A 87 7.40 7.86 -3.16
N ASP A 88 6.12 7.48 -3.30
CA ASP A 88 5.53 6.34 -2.62
C ASP A 88 6.07 5.02 -3.17
N SER A 89 6.20 4.93 -4.49
CA SER A 89 6.71 3.74 -5.16
C SER A 89 8.20 3.51 -4.92
N TYR A 90 9.01 4.57 -4.89
CA TYR A 90 10.42 4.47 -4.50
C TYR A 90 10.58 4.05 -3.03
N THR A 91 9.80 4.68 -2.12
CA THR A 91 9.79 4.32 -0.71
C THR A 91 9.41 2.86 -0.50
N LEU A 92 8.37 2.39 -1.21
CA LEU A 92 7.95 0.98 -1.16
C LEU A 92 9.09 0.05 -1.55
N LEU A 93 9.74 0.31 -2.68
CA LEU A 93 10.85 -0.53 -3.16
C LEU A 93 11.98 -0.57 -2.14
N GLU A 94 12.41 0.58 -1.63
CA GLU A 94 13.54 0.66 -0.70
C GLU A 94 13.26 -0.06 0.62
N ILE A 95 12.05 0.10 1.18
CA ILE A 95 11.68 -0.59 2.42
C ILE A 95 11.55 -2.11 2.19
N LEU A 96 10.98 -2.55 1.06
CA LEU A 96 10.88 -3.98 0.73
C LEU A 96 12.26 -4.61 0.48
N ARG A 97 13.21 -3.90 -0.15
CA ARG A 97 14.61 -4.34 -0.28
C ARG A 97 15.29 -4.50 1.07
N ASN A 98 15.03 -3.58 2.00
CA ASN A 98 15.55 -3.71 3.35
C ASN A 98 14.95 -4.93 4.08
N LEU A 99 13.64 -5.13 3.97
CA LEU A 99 12.97 -6.30 4.54
C LEU A 99 13.44 -7.60 3.91
N GLN A 100 13.62 -7.66 2.59
CA GLN A 100 14.14 -8.84 1.89
C GLN A 100 15.48 -9.34 2.47
N ARG A 101 16.36 -8.41 2.85
CA ARG A 101 17.67 -8.77 3.42
C ARG A 101 17.61 -9.21 4.89
N ASN A 102 16.54 -8.82 5.61
CA ASN A 102 16.50 -8.92 7.08
C ASN A 102 15.27 -9.70 7.60
N ALA A 103 14.32 -10.06 6.74
CA ALA A 103 13.14 -10.84 7.16
C ALA A 103 13.47 -12.33 7.32
N PRO A 104 12.75 -13.06 8.18
CA PRO A 104 12.94 -14.50 8.38
C PRO A 104 12.37 -15.33 7.22
N VAL A 105 11.70 -14.71 6.26
CA VAL A 105 11.12 -15.34 5.07
C VAL A 105 11.90 -14.93 3.82
N ALA A 106 12.21 -15.89 2.95
CA ALA A 106 12.87 -15.62 1.69
C ALA A 106 11.83 -15.23 0.63
N PHE A 107 12.02 -14.09 -0.03
CA PHE A 107 11.22 -13.67 -1.17
C PHE A 107 12.09 -12.89 -2.17
N SER A 108 11.67 -12.87 -3.43
CA SER A 108 12.35 -12.12 -4.48
C SER A 108 11.56 -10.86 -4.85
N LEU A 109 12.29 -9.82 -5.30
CA LEU A 109 11.71 -8.56 -5.76
C LEU A 109 12.02 -8.35 -7.24
N VAL A 110 11.05 -7.90 -7.99
CA VAL A 110 11.20 -7.41 -9.35
C VAL A 110 10.52 -6.05 -9.47
N ALA A 111 11.25 -5.03 -9.91
CA ALA A 111 10.72 -3.69 -10.08
C ALA A 111 10.17 -3.53 -11.50
N VAL A 112 8.94 -3.04 -11.64
CA VAL A 112 8.31 -2.88 -12.96
C VAL A 112 7.75 -1.47 -13.11
N ASN A 113 8.18 -0.78 -14.16
CA ASN A 113 7.59 0.49 -14.59
C ASN A 113 6.80 0.29 -15.88
N LEU A 114 5.66 0.95 -16.00
CA LEU A 114 4.91 1.05 -17.24
C LEU A 114 5.15 2.42 -17.88
N ASP A 115 5.97 2.46 -18.96
CA ASP A 115 6.04 3.60 -19.87
C ASP A 115 4.80 3.62 -20.76
N GLN A 116 3.93 4.59 -20.51
CA GLN A 116 2.69 4.78 -21.24
C GLN A 116 2.87 5.60 -22.54
N LYS A 117 4.11 5.94 -22.89
CA LYS A 117 4.46 6.83 -24.00
C LYS A 117 3.90 8.25 -23.83
N GLN A 118 3.82 8.74 -22.60
CA GLN A 118 3.45 10.12 -22.35
C GLN A 118 4.54 11.06 -22.85
N PRO A 119 4.17 12.19 -23.52
CA PRO A 119 5.14 13.19 -23.93
C PRO A 119 5.95 13.73 -22.74
N GLY A 120 7.27 13.82 -22.91
CA GLY A 120 8.16 14.34 -21.86
C GLY A 120 8.47 13.35 -20.72
N PHE A 121 8.09 12.09 -20.83
CA PHE A 121 8.48 11.08 -19.84
C PHE A 121 10.00 10.83 -19.87
N PRO A 122 10.72 11.01 -18.75
CA PRO A 122 12.17 10.89 -18.69
C PRO A 122 12.59 9.40 -18.60
N LYS A 123 12.77 8.75 -19.76
CA LYS A 123 12.99 7.31 -19.88
C LYS A 123 14.22 6.78 -19.15
N GLN A 124 15.25 7.59 -18.96
CA GLN A 124 16.52 7.18 -18.34
C GLN A 124 16.49 7.14 -16.83
N VAL A 125 15.65 7.94 -16.19
CA VAL A 125 15.65 8.14 -14.73
C VAL A 125 15.45 6.83 -13.95
N LEU A 126 14.48 6.04 -14.34
CA LEU A 126 14.20 4.77 -13.64
C LEU A 126 15.26 3.69 -13.93
N PRO A 127 15.68 3.44 -15.18
CA PRO A 127 16.78 2.51 -15.46
C PRO A 127 18.05 2.83 -14.68
N GLU A 128 18.55 4.07 -14.77
CA GLU A 128 19.76 4.50 -14.05
C GLU A 128 19.67 4.29 -12.54
N TYR A 129 18.52 4.62 -11.95
CA TYR A 129 18.28 4.39 -10.52
C TYR A 129 18.28 2.90 -10.17
N LEU A 130 17.60 2.08 -10.95
CA LEU A 130 17.44 0.64 -10.68
C LEU A 130 18.72 -0.16 -10.92
N GLU A 131 19.51 0.20 -11.93
CA GLU A 131 20.85 -0.38 -12.18
C GLU A 131 21.77 -0.13 -10.99
N GLY A 132 21.77 1.09 -10.45
CA GLY A 132 22.52 1.46 -9.26
C GLY A 132 22.11 0.69 -8.00
N LEU A 133 20.89 0.15 -7.97
CA LEU A 133 20.38 -0.67 -6.86
C LEU A 133 20.68 -2.17 -6.99
N GLY A 134 21.03 -2.66 -8.18
CA GLY A 134 21.20 -4.09 -8.46
C GLY A 134 19.92 -4.93 -8.27
N VAL A 135 18.75 -4.33 -8.53
CA VAL A 135 17.44 -5.02 -8.46
C VAL A 135 17.03 -5.45 -9.87
N GLU A 136 16.48 -6.66 -9.98
CA GLU A 136 15.84 -7.10 -11.23
C GLU A 136 14.74 -6.10 -11.61
N TYR A 137 14.73 -5.60 -12.85
CA TYR A 137 13.72 -4.64 -13.27
C TYR A 137 13.30 -4.81 -14.73
N HIS A 138 12.09 -4.33 -15.02
CA HIS A 138 11.54 -4.25 -16.38
C HIS A 138 10.88 -2.90 -16.62
N ILE A 139 11.12 -2.34 -17.80
CA ILE A 139 10.38 -1.19 -18.32
C ILE A 139 9.40 -1.70 -19.38
N LEU A 140 8.14 -1.78 -19.00
CA LEU A 140 7.07 -2.25 -19.87
C LEU A 140 6.58 -1.10 -20.75
N GLU A 141 6.88 -1.12 -22.04
CA GLU A 141 6.43 -0.09 -22.97
C GLU A 141 5.06 -0.46 -23.57
N ARG A 142 4.05 0.38 -23.33
CA ARG A 142 2.70 0.25 -23.90
C ARG A 142 2.13 1.62 -24.20
N ASP A 143 1.77 1.91 -25.43
CA ASP A 143 1.14 3.18 -25.79
C ASP A 143 -0.33 3.23 -25.33
N THR A 144 -0.50 3.32 -24.01
CA THR A 144 -1.83 3.52 -23.42
C THR A 144 -2.25 4.99 -23.45
N TYR A 145 -1.29 5.92 -23.61
CA TYR A 145 -1.58 7.35 -23.66
C TYR A 145 -2.39 7.71 -24.91
N SER A 146 -1.96 7.29 -26.10
CA SER A 146 -2.68 7.54 -27.35
C SER A 146 -4.08 6.94 -27.31
N VAL A 147 -4.23 5.69 -26.81
CA VAL A 147 -5.53 5.03 -26.64
C VAL A 147 -6.47 5.82 -25.73
N VAL A 148 -5.94 6.35 -24.61
CA VAL A 148 -6.73 7.16 -23.67
C VAL A 148 -7.16 8.48 -24.32
N LYS A 149 -6.28 9.14 -25.05
CA LYS A 149 -6.59 10.40 -25.75
C LYS A 149 -7.66 10.20 -26.84
N GLU A 150 -7.54 9.13 -27.62
CA GLU A 150 -8.50 8.82 -28.69
C GLU A 150 -9.89 8.47 -28.17
N LYS A 151 -9.94 7.66 -27.07
CA LYS A 151 -11.21 7.12 -26.56
C LYS A 151 -11.89 7.98 -25.50
N THR A 152 -11.26 9.04 -25.03
CA THR A 152 -11.87 9.94 -24.05
C THR A 152 -12.48 11.15 -24.75
N PRO A 153 -13.81 11.35 -24.69
CA PRO A 153 -14.46 12.53 -25.25
C PRO A 153 -13.91 13.83 -24.66
N GLU A 154 -13.91 14.89 -25.45
CA GLU A 154 -13.48 16.21 -25.02
C GLU A 154 -14.27 16.67 -23.78
N GLY A 155 -13.58 17.21 -22.76
CA GLY A 155 -14.18 17.63 -21.50
C GLY A 155 -14.43 16.52 -20.48
N LYS A 156 -14.15 15.25 -20.78
CA LYS A 156 -14.23 14.14 -19.83
C LYS A 156 -12.85 13.82 -19.22
N THR A 157 -12.87 13.29 -17.99
CA THR A 157 -11.63 12.89 -17.30
C THR A 157 -11.07 11.59 -17.90
N THR A 158 -9.76 11.58 -18.18
CA THR A 158 -9.05 10.43 -18.74
C THR A 158 -8.69 9.36 -17.69
N CYS A 159 -8.77 9.70 -16.40
CA CYS A 159 -8.19 8.93 -15.29
C CYS A 159 -8.74 7.50 -15.16
N ALA A 160 -10.05 7.32 -15.34
CA ALA A 160 -10.68 6.00 -15.19
C ALA A 160 -10.19 5.00 -16.25
N LEU A 161 -10.14 5.41 -17.53
CA LEU A 161 -9.67 4.58 -18.62
C LEU A 161 -8.17 4.33 -18.52
N CYS A 162 -7.38 5.37 -18.21
CA CYS A 162 -5.93 5.27 -17.98
C CYS A 162 -5.62 4.26 -16.87
N SER A 163 -6.29 4.37 -15.72
CA SER A 163 -6.11 3.45 -14.59
C SER A 163 -6.46 2.00 -14.95
N ARG A 164 -7.50 1.78 -15.76
CA ARG A 164 -7.89 0.44 -16.22
C ARG A 164 -6.84 -0.16 -17.14
N LEU A 165 -6.36 0.59 -18.13
CA LEU A 165 -5.34 0.13 -19.07
C LEU A 165 -4.01 -0.15 -18.39
N ARG A 166 -3.60 0.71 -17.45
CA ARG A 166 -2.40 0.48 -16.63
C ARG A 166 -2.49 -0.81 -15.83
N ARG A 167 -3.61 -1.04 -15.14
CA ARG A 167 -3.82 -2.27 -14.37
C ARG A 167 -3.77 -3.49 -15.27
N GLY A 168 -4.50 -3.49 -16.40
CA GLY A 168 -4.48 -4.60 -17.33
C GLY A 168 -3.08 -4.94 -17.85
N SER A 169 -2.29 -3.91 -18.22
CA SER A 169 -0.91 -4.10 -18.67
C SER A 169 0.01 -4.66 -17.58
N LEU A 170 -0.08 -4.13 -16.36
CA LEU A 170 0.76 -4.57 -15.24
C LEU A 170 0.37 -5.97 -14.75
N TYR A 171 -0.93 -6.28 -14.69
CA TYR A 171 -1.40 -7.60 -14.24
C TYR A 171 -1.07 -8.70 -15.24
N GLY A 172 -1.25 -8.45 -16.54
CA GLY A 172 -0.80 -9.40 -17.56
C GLY A 172 0.70 -9.66 -17.52
N PHE A 173 1.50 -8.61 -17.29
CA PHE A 173 2.94 -8.77 -17.17
C PHE A 173 3.35 -9.49 -15.87
N ALA A 174 2.62 -9.30 -14.78
CA ALA A 174 2.87 -10.03 -13.54
C ALA A 174 2.73 -11.55 -13.73
N GLU A 175 1.73 -11.98 -14.50
CA GLU A 175 1.56 -13.40 -14.88
C GLU A 175 2.70 -13.89 -15.79
N GLU A 176 3.08 -13.08 -16.79
CA GLU A 176 4.15 -13.40 -17.73
C GLU A 176 5.49 -13.68 -17.02
N ILE A 177 5.82 -12.90 -15.98
CA ILE A 177 7.05 -13.08 -15.21
C ILE A 177 6.91 -14.03 -14.01
N GLY A 178 5.74 -14.62 -13.79
CA GLY A 178 5.47 -15.51 -12.66
C GLY A 178 5.50 -14.82 -11.30
N ALA A 179 5.10 -13.55 -11.23
CA ALA A 179 4.96 -12.85 -9.96
C ALA A 179 3.77 -13.38 -9.15
N THR A 180 4.00 -13.69 -7.87
CA THR A 180 2.95 -14.18 -6.97
C THR A 180 2.19 -13.05 -6.30
N LYS A 181 2.80 -11.86 -6.23
CA LYS A 181 2.23 -10.65 -5.61
C LYS A 181 2.53 -9.43 -6.47
N VAL A 182 1.55 -8.52 -6.56
CA VAL A 182 1.68 -7.20 -7.18
C VAL A 182 1.64 -6.14 -6.08
N ALA A 183 2.78 -5.51 -5.78
CA ALA A 183 2.91 -4.50 -4.73
C ALA A 183 2.73 -3.09 -5.28
N LEU A 184 1.80 -2.34 -4.69
CA LEU A 184 1.46 -0.96 -5.04
C LEU A 184 1.80 0.00 -3.89
N GLY A 185 2.33 1.18 -4.21
CA GLY A 185 2.76 2.20 -3.26
C GLY A 185 1.63 3.05 -2.66
N HIS A 186 0.44 2.48 -2.44
CA HIS A 186 -0.64 3.20 -1.77
C HIS A 186 -0.43 3.19 -0.25
N HIS A 187 -0.64 4.34 0.37
CA HIS A 187 -0.42 4.57 1.79
C HIS A 187 -1.74 4.83 2.56
N ARG A 188 -1.64 5.10 3.86
CA ARG A 188 -2.79 5.26 4.76
C ARG A 188 -3.78 6.33 4.29
N GLU A 189 -3.29 7.48 3.86
CA GLU A 189 -4.13 8.58 3.40
C GLU A 189 -4.88 8.22 2.11
N ASP A 190 -4.28 7.47 1.16
CA ASP A 190 -4.98 6.97 -0.03
C ASP A 190 -6.18 6.08 0.32
N ILE A 191 -6.04 5.26 1.38
CA ILE A 191 -7.11 4.39 1.88
C ILE A 191 -8.26 5.25 2.41
N LEU A 192 -7.95 6.28 3.21
CA LEU A 192 -8.94 7.21 3.75
C LEU A 192 -9.58 8.06 2.67
N GLU A 193 -8.79 8.64 1.75
CA GLU A 193 -9.32 9.38 0.60
C GLU A 193 -10.31 8.54 -0.20
N THR A 194 -9.98 7.27 -0.43
CA THR A 194 -10.87 6.34 -1.15
C THR A 194 -12.14 6.06 -0.38
N LEU A 195 -12.09 5.90 0.94
CA LEU A 195 -13.26 5.76 1.79
C LEU A 195 -14.20 6.97 1.66
N PHE A 196 -13.67 8.18 1.84
CA PHE A 196 -14.48 9.40 1.77
C PHE A 196 -15.04 9.66 0.38
N LEU A 197 -14.27 9.38 -0.68
CA LEU A 197 -14.79 9.46 -2.05
C LEU A 197 -15.98 8.51 -2.26
N ASN A 198 -15.89 7.27 -1.78
CA ASN A 198 -16.98 6.32 -1.89
C ASN A 198 -18.18 6.71 -1.03
N MET A 199 -17.96 7.24 0.17
CA MET A 199 -19.03 7.72 1.05
C MET A 199 -19.77 8.93 0.44
N PHE A 200 -19.04 9.92 -0.05
CA PHE A 200 -19.65 11.18 -0.51
C PHE A 200 -20.25 11.09 -1.91
N PHE A 201 -19.65 10.31 -2.79
CA PHE A 201 -20.01 10.25 -4.20
C PHE A 201 -20.51 8.89 -4.66
N GLY A 202 -20.20 7.82 -3.93
CA GLY A 202 -20.59 6.45 -4.27
C GLY A 202 -21.69 5.87 -3.39
N GLY A 203 -22.08 6.54 -2.28
CA GLY A 203 -23.06 6.02 -1.33
C GLY A 203 -22.68 4.68 -0.69
N SER A 204 -21.38 4.45 -0.50
CA SER A 204 -20.87 3.13 -0.06
C SER A 204 -19.74 3.31 0.95
N LEU A 205 -19.76 2.53 2.03
CA LEU A 205 -18.67 2.39 2.98
C LEU A 205 -17.61 1.42 2.42
N LYS A 206 -16.82 1.92 1.48
CA LYS A 206 -15.81 1.14 0.77
C LYS A 206 -14.48 1.89 0.74
N ALA A 207 -13.46 1.32 1.36
CA ALA A 207 -12.08 1.82 1.31
C ALA A 207 -11.24 1.06 0.27
N MET A 208 -9.95 1.35 0.22
CA MET A 208 -8.96 0.60 -0.54
C MET A 208 -8.39 -0.51 0.35
N PRO A 209 -8.62 -1.79 0.07
CA PRO A 209 -8.15 -2.86 0.95
C PRO A 209 -6.62 -3.01 0.87
N PRO A 210 -5.94 -3.31 1.98
CA PRO A 210 -4.49 -3.54 2.00
C PRO A 210 -4.04 -4.75 1.17
N LYS A 211 -4.89 -5.76 1.02
CA LYS A 211 -4.69 -6.94 0.18
C LYS A 211 -5.99 -7.31 -0.50
N LEU A 212 -5.93 -7.65 -1.78
CA LEU A 212 -7.10 -8.11 -2.53
C LEU A 212 -6.70 -9.07 -3.65
N LEU A 213 -7.63 -9.92 -4.04
CA LEU A 213 -7.57 -10.63 -5.31
C LEU A 213 -8.09 -9.72 -6.43
N SER A 214 -7.42 -9.66 -7.57
CA SER A 214 -7.89 -8.89 -8.73
C SER A 214 -9.25 -9.38 -9.23
N ASP A 215 -10.01 -8.52 -9.90
CA ASP A 215 -11.37 -8.83 -10.34
C ASP A 215 -11.44 -10.07 -11.28
N ASP A 216 -10.35 -10.36 -11.98
CA ASP A 216 -10.19 -11.54 -12.84
C ASP A 216 -9.67 -12.79 -12.09
N GLY A 217 -9.43 -12.69 -10.79
CA GLY A 217 -8.99 -13.77 -9.93
C GLY A 217 -7.54 -14.23 -10.11
N ARG A 218 -6.72 -13.54 -10.92
CA ARG A 218 -5.39 -14.01 -11.31
C ARG A 218 -4.24 -13.42 -10.50
N ASN A 219 -4.40 -12.23 -9.96
CA ASN A 219 -3.33 -11.51 -9.25
C ASN A 219 -3.71 -11.19 -7.81
N ILE A 220 -2.79 -11.42 -6.88
CA ILE A 220 -2.89 -10.93 -5.51
C ILE A 220 -2.19 -9.57 -5.43
N VAL A 221 -2.98 -8.53 -5.20
CA VAL A 221 -2.49 -7.15 -5.05
C VAL A 221 -2.29 -6.83 -3.58
N ILE A 222 -1.13 -6.29 -3.25
CA ILE A 222 -0.76 -5.91 -1.88
C ILE A 222 -0.36 -4.42 -1.80
N ARG A 223 -0.59 -3.80 -0.63
CA ARG A 223 -0.25 -2.41 -0.33
C ARG A 223 0.51 -2.33 0.98
N PRO A 224 1.82 -2.66 0.97
CA PRO A 224 2.59 -2.73 2.20
C PRO A 224 2.71 -1.39 2.95
N LEU A 225 2.56 -0.25 2.26
CA LEU A 225 2.54 1.08 2.87
C LEU A 225 1.20 1.43 3.56
N ALA A 226 0.23 0.51 3.66
CA ALA A 226 -1.11 0.77 4.20
C ALA A 226 -1.12 1.44 5.58
N TYR A 227 -0.14 1.18 6.43
CA TYR A 227 0.00 1.80 7.76
C TYR A 227 0.90 3.05 7.77
N SER A 228 1.59 3.34 6.67
CA SER A 228 2.54 4.43 6.58
C SER A 228 1.83 5.75 6.30
N ARG A 229 2.30 6.81 6.97
CA ARG A 229 1.78 8.17 6.80
C ARG A 229 2.40 8.82 5.57
N GLU A 230 1.62 9.55 4.77
CA GLU A 230 2.13 10.29 3.61
C GLU A 230 3.26 11.26 4.00
N ALA A 231 3.13 11.94 5.14
CA ALA A 231 4.14 12.86 5.63
C ALA A 231 5.49 12.17 5.91
N ASP A 232 5.46 10.96 6.48
CA ASP A 232 6.67 10.16 6.74
C ASP A 232 7.32 9.69 5.44
N ILE A 233 6.51 9.31 4.44
CA ILE A 233 6.98 8.91 3.11
C ILE A 233 7.60 10.10 2.37
N ALA A 234 6.95 11.26 2.41
CA ALA A 234 7.45 12.47 1.76
C ALA A 234 8.81 12.91 2.34
N GLU A 235 8.94 12.89 3.67
CA GLU A 235 10.20 13.24 4.32
C GLU A 235 11.29 12.19 4.06
N PHE A 236 10.95 10.90 4.05
CA PHE A 236 11.88 9.85 3.68
C PHE A 236 12.37 9.99 2.24
N ALA A 237 11.48 10.28 1.31
CA ALA A 237 11.81 10.49 -0.09
C ALA A 237 12.74 11.70 -0.29
N ARG A 238 12.54 12.77 0.49
CA ARG A 238 13.42 13.95 0.51
C ARG A 238 14.81 13.61 1.02
N LEU A 239 14.91 12.85 2.11
CA LEU A 239 16.19 12.42 2.70
C LEU A 239 16.95 11.43 1.81
N MET A 240 16.22 10.60 1.07
CA MET A 240 16.78 9.65 0.10
C MET A 240 17.17 10.29 -1.22
N ASP A 241 16.75 11.54 -1.47
CA ASP A 241 16.98 12.25 -2.73
C ASP A 241 16.51 11.44 -3.96
N PHE A 242 15.28 10.85 -3.87
CA PHE A 242 14.76 10.05 -4.96
C PHE A 242 14.56 10.88 -6.24
N PRO A 243 14.90 10.34 -7.41
CA PRO A 243 14.71 11.01 -8.69
C PRO A 243 13.22 10.98 -9.10
N ILE A 244 12.41 11.81 -8.44
CA ILE A 244 10.96 11.80 -8.61
C ILE A 244 10.55 12.31 -9.98
N ILE A 245 9.76 11.52 -10.69
CA ILE A 245 9.15 11.88 -11.97
C ILE A 245 7.81 12.57 -11.69
N PRO A 246 7.59 13.81 -12.18
CA PRO A 246 6.34 14.53 -11.96
C PRO A 246 5.11 13.81 -12.54
N CYS A 247 4.01 13.75 -11.78
CA CYS A 247 2.77 13.05 -12.18
C CYS A 247 1.86 13.88 -13.11
N ASN A 248 2.31 15.05 -13.60
CA ASN A 248 1.48 15.97 -14.39
C ASN A 248 1.69 15.87 -15.92
N LEU A 249 2.44 14.87 -16.37
CA LEU A 249 2.79 14.70 -17.80
C LEU A 249 1.59 14.41 -18.71
N CYS A 250 0.50 13.88 -18.18
CA CYS A 250 -0.69 13.56 -18.97
C CYS A 250 -1.59 14.77 -19.28
N GLY A 251 -1.32 15.94 -18.69
CA GLY A 251 -2.14 17.15 -18.86
C GLY A 251 -3.57 17.02 -18.35
N SER A 252 -3.93 15.91 -17.66
CA SER A 252 -5.22 15.78 -17.00
C SER A 252 -5.23 16.65 -15.76
N GLN A 253 -6.33 17.39 -15.54
CA GLN A 253 -6.52 18.07 -14.29
C GLN A 253 -6.52 17.05 -13.15
N PRO A 254 -5.88 17.34 -11.99
CA PRO A 254 -5.99 16.49 -10.83
C PRO A 254 -7.47 16.24 -10.55
N ASN A 255 -7.82 15.02 -10.16
CA ASN A 255 -9.17 14.66 -9.80
C ASN A 255 -9.66 15.64 -8.70
N LEU A 256 -10.45 16.63 -9.07
CA LEU A 256 -10.84 17.75 -8.20
C LEU A 256 -11.46 17.24 -6.89
N GLN A 257 -12.25 16.16 -6.98
CA GLN A 257 -12.89 15.55 -5.82
C GLN A 257 -11.89 14.90 -4.87
N ARG A 258 -10.86 14.21 -5.40
CA ARG A 258 -9.80 13.63 -4.55
C ARG A 258 -8.98 14.73 -3.88
N GLN A 259 -8.68 15.80 -4.58
CA GLN A 259 -7.96 16.94 -4.02
C GLN A 259 -8.75 17.60 -2.90
N VAL A 260 -10.05 17.82 -3.09
CA VAL A 260 -10.95 18.37 -2.05
C VAL A 260 -10.98 17.47 -0.82
N VAL A 261 -11.10 16.15 -1.00
CA VAL A 261 -11.08 15.20 0.14
C VAL A 261 -9.73 15.23 0.84
N LYS A 262 -8.63 15.28 0.09
CA LYS A 262 -7.27 15.38 0.66
C LYS A 262 -7.09 16.65 1.49
N GLU A 263 -7.51 17.78 0.99
CA GLU A 263 -7.46 19.07 1.72
C GLU A 263 -8.32 19.05 2.99
N MET A 264 -9.53 18.52 2.90
CA MET A 264 -10.41 18.32 4.05
C MET A 264 -9.77 17.45 5.15
N LEU A 265 -9.19 16.33 4.76
CA LEU A 265 -8.50 15.42 5.69
C LEU A 265 -7.28 16.10 6.34
N ALA A 266 -6.49 16.83 5.55
CA ALA A 266 -5.33 17.57 6.04
C ALA A 266 -5.76 18.68 7.04
N GLU A 267 -6.84 19.41 6.75
CA GLU A 267 -7.40 20.41 7.65
C GLU A 267 -7.90 19.79 8.97
N TRP A 268 -8.54 18.62 8.91
CA TRP A 268 -8.98 17.91 10.11
C TRP A 268 -7.80 17.45 10.98
N GLU A 269 -6.76 16.93 10.38
CA GLU A 269 -5.55 16.54 11.12
C GLU A 269 -4.83 17.74 11.71
N ALA A 270 -4.77 18.88 11.01
CA ALA A 270 -4.16 20.11 11.49
C ALA A 270 -4.92 20.70 12.69
N ARG A 271 -6.25 20.67 12.67
CA ARG A 271 -7.11 21.14 13.77
C ARG A 271 -7.06 20.23 14.99
N GLN A 272 -6.92 18.94 14.77
CA GLN A 272 -6.89 17.93 15.83
C GLN A 272 -5.95 16.80 15.43
N PRO A 273 -4.66 16.87 15.83
CA PRO A 273 -3.66 15.84 15.56
C PRO A 273 -4.10 14.46 16.06
N GLY A 274 -3.88 13.43 15.23
CA GLY A 274 -4.28 12.05 15.50
C GLY A 274 -5.69 11.68 14.98
N ARG A 275 -6.39 12.61 14.33
CA ARG A 275 -7.72 12.33 13.76
C ARG A 275 -7.65 11.31 12.64
N LEU A 276 -6.68 11.41 11.73
CA LEU A 276 -6.49 10.43 10.66
C LEU A 276 -6.14 9.04 11.19
N GLU A 277 -5.41 8.97 12.29
CA GLU A 277 -5.15 7.71 13.00
C GLU A 277 -6.45 7.08 13.51
N SER A 278 -7.33 7.88 14.14
CA SER A 278 -8.62 7.42 14.63
C SER A 278 -9.54 6.97 13.50
N LEU A 279 -9.57 7.71 12.37
CA LEU A 279 -10.32 7.32 11.18
C LEU A 279 -9.83 5.99 10.59
N PHE A 280 -8.51 5.82 10.51
CA PHE A 280 -7.92 4.58 10.02
C PHE A 280 -8.25 3.39 10.94
N LYS A 281 -8.20 3.58 12.27
CA LYS A 281 -8.64 2.56 13.24
C LYS A 281 -10.11 2.21 13.06
N ALA A 282 -10.98 3.17 12.75
CA ALA A 282 -12.39 2.89 12.49
C ALA A 282 -12.60 1.97 11.28
N VAL A 283 -11.78 2.12 10.23
CA VAL A 283 -11.82 1.23 9.05
C VAL A 283 -11.46 -0.22 9.40
N THR A 284 -10.59 -0.41 10.38
CA THR A 284 -10.16 -1.75 10.84
C THR A 284 -10.99 -2.31 11.99
N ASN A 285 -11.97 -1.54 12.50
CA ASN A 285 -12.79 -1.92 13.66
C ASN A 285 -14.28 -1.64 13.38
N VAL A 286 -14.86 -2.46 12.52
CA VAL A 286 -16.25 -2.33 12.10
C VAL A 286 -17.18 -3.12 13.04
N ALA A 287 -18.26 -2.48 13.51
CA ALA A 287 -19.33 -3.11 14.30
C ALA A 287 -20.57 -3.28 13.39
N PRO A 288 -20.76 -4.44 12.74
CA PRO A 288 -21.86 -4.66 11.78
C PRO A 288 -23.25 -4.39 12.34
N SER A 289 -23.50 -4.74 13.60
CA SER A 289 -24.78 -4.52 14.27
C SER A 289 -25.11 -3.02 14.50
N GLN A 290 -24.14 -2.15 14.34
CA GLN A 290 -24.31 -0.68 14.50
C GLN A 290 -24.39 0.06 13.16
N LEU A 291 -24.33 -0.69 12.05
CA LEU A 291 -24.53 -0.19 10.70
C LEU A 291 -25.94 -0.58 10.21
N ALA A 292 -26.46 0.10 9.20
CA ALA A 292 -27.80 -0.16 8.66
C ALA A 292 -27.80 -1.18 7.50
N ASP A 293 -26.71 -1.91 7.29
CA ASP A 293 -26.56 -2.89 6.20
C ASP A 293 -27.17 -4.24 6.62
N ARG A 294 -28.27 -4.63 5.93
CA ARG A 294 -29.02 -5.85 6.21
C ARG A 294 -28.33 -7.13 5.74
N GLU A 295 -27.32 -7.02 4.87
CA GLU A 295 -26.51 -8.17 4.44
C GLU A 295 -25.38 -8.44 5.44
N LEU A 296 -24.85 -7.39 6.07
CA LEU A 296 -23.83 -7.51 7.12
C LEU A 296 -24.39 -7.95 8.46
N PHE A 297 -25.64 -7.59 8.78
CA PHE A 297 -26.25 -7.94 10.06
C PHE A 297 -27.74 -8.30 9.90
N ASP A 298 -28.12 -9.44 10.48
CA ASP A 298 -29.49 -9.97 10.45
C ASP A 298 -30.36 -9.27 11.49
N PHE A 299 -30.93 -8.11 11.13
CA PHE A 299 -31.86 -7.36 11.97
C PHE A 299 -33.22 -8.08 12.11
N ALA A 300 -33.68 -8.74 11.04
CA ALA A 300 -35.00 -9.42 11.02
C ALA A 300 -35.03 -10.66 11.90
N GLY A 301 -33.88 -11.28 12.20
CA GLY A 301 -33.79 -12.46 13.05
C GLY A 301 -33.56 -12.16 14.53
N LEU A 302 -33.65 -10.89 14.99
CA LEU A 302 -33.35 -10.54 16.38
C LEU A 302 -34.33 -11.12 17.36
N GLU A 303 -35.66 -11.15 17.06
CA GLU A 303 -36.69 -11.69 17.90
C GLU A 303 -36.50 -13.23 18.08
N ALA A 304 -36.19 -13.94 17.01
CA ALA A 304 -35.92 -15.39 17.08
C ALA A 304 -34.66 -15.67 17.94
N LYS A 305 -33.62 -14.89 17.83
CA LYS A 305 -32.42 -14.99 18.68
C LYS A 305 -32.69 -14.66 20.14
N GLN A 306 -33.60 -13.72 20.42
CA GLN A 306 -34.03 -13.38 21.77
C GLN A 306 -34.82 -14.55 22.41
N ALA A 307 -35.76 -15.13 21.67
CA ALA A 307 -36.57 -16.28 22.14
C ALA A 307 -35.67 -17.48 22.43
N GLN A 308 -34.70 -17.78 21.57
CA GLN A 308 -33.75 -18.86 21.78
C GLN A 308 -32.92 -18.66 23.05
N ARG A 309 -32.37 -17.46 23.25
CA ARG A 309 -31.61 -17.14 24.47
C ARG A 309 -32.43 -17.23 25.75
N GLN A 310 -33.74 -16.92 25.69
CA GLN A 310 -34.64 -17.08 26.84
C GLN A 310 -34.87 -18.55 27.15
N ALA A 311 -35.12 -19.40 26.14
CA ALA A 311 -35.28 -20.86 26.31
C ALA A 311 -34.01 -21.49 26.91
N ASP A 312 -32.83 -21.16 26.38
CA ASP A 312 -31.55 -21.68 26.90
C ASP A 312 -31.31 -21.31 28.37
N ARG A 313 -31.76 -20.10 28.80
CA ARG A 313 -31.66 -19.68 30.21
C ARG A 313 -32.60 -20.46 31.12
N ILE A 314 -33.79 -20.84 30.66
CA ILE A 314 -34.76 -21.60 31.42
C ILE A 314 -34.25 -23.04 31.62
N ASP A 315 -33.70 -23.67 30.57
CA ASP A 315 -33.13 -25.01 30.65
C ASP A 315 -31.99 -25.12 31.67
N ILE A 316 -31.10 -24.12 31.71
CA ILE A 316 -29.99 -24.08 32.68
C ILE A 316 -30.50 -23.96 34.11
N HIS A 317 -31.60 -23.23 34.36
CA HIS A 317 -32.19 -23.10 35.70
C HIS A 317 -32.99 -24.31 36.13
N GLN A 318 -33.41 -25.18 35.22
CA GLN A 318 -34.10 -26.44 35.56
C GLN A 318 -33.11 -27.59 35.82
N GLN A 319 -31.84 -27.45 35.49
CA GLN A 319 -30.80 -28.46 35.71
C GLN A 319 -29.95 -28.20 36.96
N LEU A 320 -30.20 -27.09 37.67
CA LEU A 320 -29.58 -26.73 38.96
C LEU A 320 -30.57 -26.97 40.13
#